data_406a76ce8391ba037d42112b04517db5
#
_entry.id   406a76ce8391ba037d42112b04517db5
#
_cell.length_a   1.000
_cell.length_b   1.000
_cell.length_c   1.000
_cell.angle_alpha   90.00
_cell.angle_beta   90.00
_cell.angle_gamma   90.00
#
_symmetry.space_group_name_H-M   'P 1'
#
loop_
_entity.id
_entity.type
_entity.pdbx_description
1 polymer ?
#
loop_
_entity_poly.entity_id
_entity_poly.type
_entity_poly.pdbx_seq_one_letter_code
_entity_poly.pdbx_strand_id
1 'polypeptide(L)'
;MNLQQLIVFREVMETGSVSAAARNLNRTQPAISASLKTLEENVGMELFRREGRRLLPVPEAHYLLSEAIEIIDRLHTAEANMAGMRNRARGSLRIVAMPGPSVFLLPDFVSRFKADAGDLNITLSTRSSPQIINLVAAQSFDVGFCDIGFLDTTEDNPQVGLFQSEIIMCNCLCALPLDHPLAGRPVVHARDLDGEKMGALAASHSTHRSTKKAFEQEGVQFDLSVEAQYFVPLLHFVEAGQICTILDPLSAETYRRMNQGKMRVSFARFEPSVPFGYSIVTPKYHPQSLITQEFVSKWSDYVNGVIAAEKVLKQSAT
;
A
#
# COMPACT_ATOMS: atom_id res chain seq x y z
N MET A 1 -23.91 -8.51 -18.67
CA MET A 1 -23.04 -7.47 -18.14
C MET A 1 -21.92 -7.18 -19.14
N ASN A 2 -21.58 -5.91 -19.39
CA ASN A 2 -20.47 -5.50 -20.27
C ASN A 2 -19.73 -4.29 -19.68
N LEU A 3 -18.53 -4.01 -20.22
CA LEU A 3 -17.64 -2.94 -19.71
C LEU A 3 -18.31 -1.57 -19.69
N GLN A 4 -19.08 -1.23 -20.75
CA GLN A 4 -19.73 0.06 -20.85
C GLN A 4 -20.79 0.25 -19.75
N GLN A 5 -21.47 -0.82 -19.37
CA GLN A 5 -22.40 -0.83 -18.23
C GLN A 5 -21.67 -0.63 -16.90
N LEU A 6 -20.48 -1.24 -16.72
CA LEU A 6 -19.67 -1.05 -15.53
C LEU A 6 -19.14 0.38 -15.40
N ILE A 7 -18.70 1.00 -16.51
CA ILE A 7 -18.28 2.41 -16.52
C ILE A 7 -19.43 3.34 -16.11
N VAL A 8 -20.61 3.13 -16.69
CA VAL A 8 -21.81 3.91 -16.35
C VAL A 8 -22.19 3.72 -14.88
N PHE A 9 -22.17 2.49 -14.41
CA PHE A 9 -22.48 2.13 -13.03
C PHE A 9 -21.51 2.80 -12.04
N ARG A 10 -20.20 2.69 -12.27
CA ARG A 10 -19.17 3.36 -11.46
C ARG A 10 -19.41 4.86 -11.37
N GLU A 11 -19.64 5.53 -12.50
CA GLU A 11 -19.86 6.97 -12.56
C GLU A 11 -21.14 7.40 -11.78
N VAL A 12 -22.19 6.58 -11.82
CA VAL A 12 -23.40 6.85 -11.03
C VAL A 12 -23.17 6.62 -9.54
N MET A 13 -22.39 5.61 -9.15
CA MET A 13 -21.99 5.38 -7.76
C MET A 13 -21.16 6.53 -7.20
N GLU A 14 -20.20 7.04 -7.99
CA GLU A 14 -19.31 8.13 -7.59
C GLU A 14 -20.03 9.48 -7.49
N THR A 15 -20.95 9.76 -8.42
CA THR A 15 -21.66 11.04 -8.48
C THR A 15 -22.95 11.08 -7.67
N GLY A 16 -23.50 9.93 -7.32
CA GLY A 16 -24.83 9.79 -6.68
C GLY A 16 -26.00 10.26 -7.55
N SER A 17 -25.78 10.52 -8.86
CA SER A 17 -26.76 11.17 -9.73
C SER A 17 -26.64 10.73 -11.19
N VAL A 18 -27.74 10.19 -11.74
CA VAL A 18 -27.85 9.84 -13.16
C VAL A 18 -27.60 11.03 -14.08
N SER A 19 -28.06 12.24 -13.69
CA SER A 19 -27.87 13.46 -14.48
C SER A 19 -26.42 13.93 -14.44
N ALA A 20 -25.72 13.79 -13.32
CA ALA A 20 -24.29 14.13 -13.22
C ALA A 20 -23.45 13.13 -14.03
N ALA A 21 -23.70 11.84 -13.87
CA ALA A 21 -23.04 10.80 -14.65
C ALA A 21 -23.25 10.97 -16.17
N ALA A 22 -24.47 11.37 -16.58
CA ALA A 22 -24.76 11.66 -17.98
C ALA A 22 -23.87 12.80 -18.55
N ARG A 23 -23.69 13.88 -17.78
CA ARG A 23 -22.79 14.99 -18.18
C ARG A 23 -21.34 14.55 -18.26
N ASN A 24 -20.85 13.86 -17.24
CA ASN A 24 -19.45 13.45 -17.16
C ASN A 24 -19.08 12.44 -18.26
N LEU A 25 -20.01 11.57 -18.63
CA LEU A 25 -19.81 10.58 -19.70
C LEU A 25 -20.22 11.07 -21.10
N ASN A 26 -20.61 12.36 -21.24
CA ASN A 26 -21.11 12.92 -22.49
C ASN A 26 -22.25 12.09 -23.12
N ARG A 27 -23.21 11.65 -22.29
CA ARG A 27 -24.38 10.85 -22.69
C ARG A 27 -25.67 11.51 -22.25
N THR A 28 -26.80 11.01 -22.80
CA THR A 28 -28.12 11.46 -22.35
C THR A 28 -28.53 10.74 -21.08
N GLN A 29 -29.30 11.38 -20.21
CA GLN A 29 -29.83 10.78 -19.00
C GLN A 29 -30.67 9.49 -19.26
N PRO A 30 -31.54 9.44 -20.31
CA PRO A 30 -32.23 8.19 -20.67
C PRO A 30 -31.27 7.05 -21.01
N ALA A 31 -30.16 7.33 -21.70
CA ALA A 31 -29.16 6.32 -22.05
C ALA A 31 -28.45 5.75 -20.81
N ILE A 32 -28.10 6.60 -19.82
CA ILE A 32 -27.55 6.15 -18.53
C ILE A 32 -28.55 5.30 -17.78
N SER A 33 -29.83 5.74 -17.69
CA SER A 33 -30.87 4.97 -17.00
C SER A 33 -31.13 3.62 -17.65
N ALA A 34 -31.17 3.56 -18.99
CA ALA A 34 -31.32 2.31 -19.73
C ALA A 34 -30.15 1.34 -19.50
N SER A 35 -28.91 1.90 -19.48
CA SER A 35 -27.68 1.11 -19.21
C SER A 35 -27.70 0.50 -17.81
N LEU A 36 -28.09 1.27 -16.78
CA LEU A 36 -28.22 0.76 -15.40
C LEU A 36 -29.29 -0.32 -15.32
N LYS A 37 -30.48 -0.09 -15.90
CA LYS A 37 -31.56 -1.08 -15.91
C LYS A 37 -31.12 -2.39 -16.55
N THR A 38 -30.47 -2.33 -17.70
CA THR A 38 -29.94 -3.53 -18.37
C THR A 38 -28.83 -4.20 -17.53
N LEU A 39 -28.03 -3.45 -16.78
CA LEU A 39 -27.06 -4.04 -15.83
C LEU A 39 -27.77 -4.81 -14.72
N GLU A 40 -28.77 -4.22 -14.08
CA GLU A 40 -29.59 -4.85 -13.03
C GLU A 40 -30.31 -6.11 -13.55
N GLU A 41 -30.85 -6.06 -14.75
CA GLU A 41 -31.44 -7.24 -15.43
C GLU A 41 -30.41 -8.35 -15.65
N ASN A 42 -29.16 -8.00 -16.04
CA ASN A 42 -28.10 -8.97 -16.29
C ASN A 42 -27.55 -9.60 -15.00
N VAL A 43 -27.51 -8.87 -13.88
CA VAL A 43 -27.06 -9.38 -12.59
C VAL A 43 -28.19 -10.01 -11.78
N GLY A 44 -29.44 -9.81 -12.20
CA GLY A 44 -30.63 -10.42 -11.59
C GLY A 44 -31.06 -9.78 -10.27
N MET A 45 -30.60 -8.55 -9.99
CA MET A 45 -30.93 -7.83 -8.76
C MET A 45 -30.91 -6.31 -8.97
N GLU A 46 -31.67 -5.58 -8.14
CA GLU A 46 -31.61 -4.12 -8.08
C GLU A 46 -30.32 -3.68 -7.41
N LEU A 47 -29.62 -2.72 -8.02
CA LEU A 47 -28.42 -2.11 -7.48
C LEU A 47 -28.70 -0.76 -6.82
N PHE A 48 -29.84 -0.15 -7.19
CA PHE A 48 -30.26 1.13 -6.66
C PHE A 48 -31.74 1.12 -6.25
N ARG A 49 -32.03 1.77 -5.12
CA ARG A 49 -33.41 2.06 -4.70
C ARG A 49 -33.68 3.55 -4.85
N ARG A 50 -34.94 3.88 -5.18
CA ARG A 50 -35.38 5.28 -5.25
C ARG A 50 -36.08 5.68 -3.94
N GLU A 51 -35.51 6.69 -3.29
CA GLU A 51 -36.19 7.37 -2.19
C GLU A 51 -36.51 8.81 -2.60
N GLY A 52 -37.73 9.03 -3.08
CA GLY A 52 -38.16 10.31 -3.65
C GLY A 52 -37.37 10.64 -4.93
N ARG A 53 -36.56 11.71 -4.87
CA ARG A 53 -35.68 12.13 -5.99
C ARG A 53 -34.25 11.57 -5.90
N ARG A 54 -33.92 10.86 -4.83
CA ARG A 54 -32.57 10.32 -4.61
C ARG A 54 -32.47 8.88 -5.08
N LEU A 55 -31.33 8.56 -5.65
CA LEU A 55 -30.93 7.21 -6.02
C LEU A 55 -29.96 6.72 -4.95
N LEU A 56 -30.32 5.69 -4.19
CA LEU A 56 -29.51 5.14 -3.11
C LEU A 56 -28.99 3.75 -3.51
N PRO A 57 -27.68 3.51 -3.44
CA PRO A 57 -27.11 2.19 -3.72
C PRO A 57 -27.52 1.19 -2.61
N VAL A 58 -27.77 -0.04 -3.00
CA VAL A 58 -27.92 -1.16 -2.06
C VAL A 58 -26.54 -1.72 -1.66
N PRO A 59 -26.44 -2.51 -0.57
CA PRO A 59 -25.14 -3.08 -0.14
C PRO A 59 -24.41 -3.84 -1.26
N GLU A 60 -25.14 -4.59 -2.09
CA GLU A 60 -24.61 -5.37 -3.21
C GLU A 60 -24.01 -4.47 -4.31
N ALA A 61 -24.50 -3.23 -4.44
CA ALA A 61 -23.91 -2.27 -5.36
C ALA A 61 -22.49 -1.86 -4.93
N HIS A 62 -22.20 -1.78 -3.64
CA HIS A 62 -20.84 -1.48 -3.16
C HIS A 62 -19.88 -2.64 -3.46
N TYR A 63 -20.34 -3.88 -3.34
CA TYR A 63 -19.56 -5.04 -3.78
C TYR A 63 -19.26 -4.99 -5.28
N LEU A 64 -20.30 -4.79 -6.10
CA LEU A 64 -20.13 -4.69 -7.55
C LEU A 64 -19.24 -3.51 -7.95
N LEU A 65 -19.24 -2.40 -7.17
CA LEU A 65 -18.38 -1.25 -7.44
C LEU A 65 -16.90 -1.62 -7.31
N SER A 66 -16.53 -2.35 -6.25
CA SER A 66 -15.13 -2.79 -6.09
C SER A 66 -14.66 -3.66 -7.24
N GLU A 67 -15.47 -4.63 -7.66
CA GLU A 67 -15.18 -5.49 -8.82
C GLU A 67 -15.13 -4.70 -10.13
N ALA A 68 -16.07 -3.75 -10.32
CA ALA A 68 -16.11 -2.92 -11.52
C ALA A 68 -14.86 -2.04 -11.67
N ILE A 69 -14.39 -1.46 -10.58
CA ILE A 69 -13.15 -0.68 -10.57
C ILE A 69 -11.98 -1.55 -11.00
N GLU A 70 -11.83 -2.75 -10.44
CA GLU A 70 -10.74 -3.66 -10.80
C GLU A 70 -10.79 -4.08 -12.29
N ILE A 71 -11.96 -4.39 -12.81
CA ILE A 71 -12.14 -4.77 -14.23
C ILE A 71 -11.78 -3.61 -15.16
N ILE A 72 -12.24 -2.39 -14.86
CA ILE A 72 -11.98 -1.20 -15.67
C ILE A 72 -10.49 -0.86 -15.64
N ASP A 73 -9.85 -0.88 -14.46
CA ASP A 73 -8.43 -0.63 -14.31
C ASP A 73 -7.58 -1.67 -15.06
N ARG A 74 -8.01 -2.93 -15.05
CA ARG A 74 -7.34 -4.02 -15.78
C ARG A 74 -7.43 -3.81 -17.29
N LEU A 75 -8.56 -3.35 -17.81
CA LEU A 75 -8.67 -3.02 -19.24
C LEU A 75 -7.76 -1.87 -19.62
N HIS A 76 -7.80 -0.75 -18.89
CA HIS A 76 -6.91 0.40 -19.14
C HIS A 76 -5.44 -0.02 -19.12
N THR A 77 -5.09 -0.94 -18.23
CA THR A 77 -3.74 -1.51 -18.15
C THR A 77 -3.39 -2.32 -19.40
N ALA A 78 -4.31 -3.16 -19.88
CA ALA A 78 -4.10 -3.93 -21.12
C ALA A 78 -3.92 -3.01 -22.33
N GLU A 79 -4.74 -1.95 -22.44
CA GLU A 79 -4.63 -0.93 -23.50
C GLU A 79 -3.29 -0.20 -23.42
N ALA A 80 -2.86 0.21 -22.23
CA ALA A 80 -1.57 0.87 -22.01
C ALA A 80 -0.39 -0.06 -22.38
N ASN A 81 -0.49 -1.36 -22.04
CA ASN A 81 0.51 -2.36 -22.39
C ASN A 81 0.63 -2.53 -23.92
N MET A 82 -0.51 -2.64 -24.59
CA MET A 82 -0.54 -2.73 -26.06
C MET A 82 0.03 -1.49 -26.73
N ALA A 83 -0.29 -0.29 -26.19
CA ALA A 83 0.29 0.97 -26.66
C ALA A 83 1.81 1.03 -26.42
N GLY A 84 2.29 0.56 -25.25
CA GLY A 84 3.72 0.46 -24.92
C GLY A 84 4.47 -0.52 -25.82
N MET A 85 3.88 -1.64 -26.20
CA MET A 85 4.45 -2.59 -27.16
C MET A 85 4.61 -2.00 -28.57
N ARG A 86 3.72 -1.07 -28.95
CA ARG A 86 3.80 -0.32 -30.22
C ARG A 86 4.91 0.72 -30.24
N ASN A 87 5.23 1.31 -29.08
CA ASN A 87 6.26 2.35 -28.89
C ASN A 87 7.58 1.79 -28.38
N ARG A 88 8.13 0.77 -29.02
CA ARG A 88 9.40 0.09 -28.66
C ARG A 88 10.64 0.99 -28.52
N ALA A 89 10.53 2.29 -28.82
CA ALA A 89 11.65 3.24 -28.80
C ALA A 89 11.81 3.95 -27.43
N ARG A 90 10.84 3.86 -26.48
CA ARG A 90 10.90 4.49 -25.17
C ARG A 90 10.69 3.41 -24.10
N GLY A 91 11.66 3.26 -23.20
CA GLY A 91 11.51 2.36 -22.07
C GLY A 91 10.31 2.77 -21.20
N SER A 92 9.56 1.80 -20.67
CA SER A 92 8.52 2.05 -19.67
C SER A 92 8.73 1.15 -18.47
N LEU A 93 8.44 1.69 -17.27
CA LEU A 93 8.52 0.96 -16.02
C LEU A 93 7.29 1.29 -15.17
N ARG A 94 6.47 0.29 -14.88
CA ARG A 94 5.26 0.42 -14.06
C ARG A 94 5.51 -0.20 -12.70
N ILE A 95 5.42 0.63 -11.67
CA ILE A 95 5.72 0.27 -10.28
C ILE A 95 4.47 0.47 -9.45
N VAL A 96 4.12 -0.52 -8.65
CA VAL A 96 3.07 -0.43 -7.64
C VAL A 96 3.66 -0.75 -6.28
N ALA A 97 3.39 0.09 -5.27
CA ALA A 97 3.97 -0.09 -3.95
C ALA A 97 2.96 0.19 -2.82
N MET A 98 3.22 -0.41 -1.67
CA MET A 98 2.47 -0.15 -0.45
C MET A 98 2.64 1.31 0.02
N PRO A 99 1.70 1.87 0.80
CA PRO A 99 1.65 3.29 1.14
C PRO A 99 2.93 3.86 1.76
N GLY A 100 3.56 3.18 2.75
CA GLY A 100 4.69 3.72 3.49
C GLY A 100 5.83 4.24 2.59
N PRO A 101 6.50 3.38 1.82
CA PRO A 101 7.58 3.79 0.91
C PRO A 101 7.11 4.71 -0.23
N SER A 102 5.85 4.59 -0.66
CA SER A 102 5.28 5.38 -1.77
C SER A 102 5.17 6.88 -1.47
N VAL A 103 5.19 7.27 -0.18
CA VAL A 103 5.03 8.69 0.21
C VAL A 103 6.27 9.50 -0.13
N PHE A 104 7.48 8.94 0.06
CA PHE A 104 8.73 9.69 -0.13
C PHE A 104 9.86 8.84 -0.70
N LEU A 105 10.21 7.69 -0.07
CA LEU A 105 11.43 6.96 -0.39
C LEU A 105 11.45 6.43 -1.83
N LEU A 106 10.36 5.84 -2.27
CA LEU A 106 10.27 5.30 -3.62
C LEU A 106 10.25 6.41 -4.69
N PRO A 107 9.46 7.50 -4.57
CA PRO A 107 9.56 8.65 -5.48
C PRO A 107 10.94 9.28 -5.54
N ASP A 108 11.62 9.48 -4.41
CA ASP A 108 12.99 10.01 -4.35
C ASP A 108 13.99 9.08 -5.05
N PHE A 109 13.91 7.77 -4.81
CA PHE A 109 14.72 6.78 -5.49
C PHE A 109 14.44 6.75 -7.00
N VAL A 110 13.17 6.72 -7.41
CA VAL A 110 12.75 6.69 -8.82
C VAL A 110 13.20 7.95 -9.56
N SER A 111 13.16 9.11 -8.91
CA SER A 111 13.63 10.36 -9.51
C SER A 111 15.12 10.28 -9.90
N ARG A 112 15.96 9.74 -9.00
CA ARG A 112 17.39 9.51 -9.27
C ARG A 112 17.61 8.45 -10.34
N PHE A 113 16.89 7.33 -10.23
CA PHE A 113 16.97 6.23 -11.19
C PHE A 113 16.61 6.71 -12.61
N LYS A 114 15.56 7.54 -12.75
CA LYS A 114 15.15 8.11 -14.05
C LYS A 114 16.20 9.05 -14.63
N ALA A 115 16.89 9.85 -13.80
CA ALA A 115 17.95 10.74 -14.26
C ALA A 115 19.11 9.97 -14.91
N ASP A 116 19.43 8.78 -14.39
CA ASP A 116 20.46 7.90 -14.94
C ASP A 116 20.00 7.13 -16.19
N ALA A 117 18.71 6.77 -16.25
CA ALA A 117 18.14 5.90 -17.30
C ALA A 117 17.72 6.63 -18.59
N GLY A 118 17.73 7.96 -18.63
CA GLY A 118 17.38 8.77 -19.81
C GLY A 118 15.87 8.83 -20.10
N ASP A 119 15.45 8.64 -21.36
CA ASP A 119 14.04 8.76 -21.79
C ASP A 119 13.20 7.55 -21.36
N LEU A 120 12.87 7.50 -20.08
CA LEU A 120 12.08 6.46 -19.42
C LEU A 120 10.73 7.00 -18.96
N ASN A 121 9.64 6.36 -19.38
CA ASN A 121 8.31 6.61 -18.84
C ASN A 121 8.08 5.77 -17.59
N ILE A 122 7.77 6.42 -16.46
CA ILE A 122 7.52 5.73 -15.18
C ILE A 122 6.09 5.98 -14.74
N THR A 123 5.40 4.89 -14.37
CA THR A 123 4.11 4.93 -13.69
C THR A 123 4.32 4.45 -12.26
N LEU A 124 3.93 5.28 -11.28
CA LEU A 124 3.90 4.94 -9.87
C LEU A 124 2.45 4.85 -9.40
N SER A 125 2.11 3.77 -8.72
CA SER A 125 0.80 3.58 -8.10
C SER A 125 0.94 3.10 -6.67
N THR A 126 0.01 3.50 -5.80
CA THR A 126 -0.04 3.06 -4.41
C THR A 126 -1.26 2.18 -4.21
N ARG A 127 -1.07 0.97 -3.65
CA ARG A 127 -2.14 0.01 -3.38
C ARG A 127 -1.84 -0.75 -2.07
N SER A 128 -2.84 -1.46 -1.55
CA SER A 128 -2.62 -2.43 -0.46
C SER A 128 -1.82 -3.63 -0.93
N SER A 129 -1.11 -4.30 -0.02
CA SER A 129 -0.26 -5.45 -0.37
C SER A 129 -1.00 -6.57 -1.11
N PRO A 130 -2.23 -6.98 -0.74
CA PRO A 130 -3.00 -7.93 -1.54
C PRO A 130 -3.29 -7.46 -2.96
N GLN A 131 -3.65 -6.18 -3.15
CA GLN A 131 -3.88 -5.61 -4.48
C GLN A 131 -2.61 -5.57 -5.32
N ILE A 132 -1.45 -5.29 -4.71
CA ILE A 132 -0.15 -5.29 -5.39
C ILE A 132 0.13 -6.67 -5.98
N ILE A 133 -0.03 -7.73 -5.18
CA ILE A 133 0.19 -9.12 -5.62
C ILE A 133 -0.72 -9.45 -6.81
N ASN A 134 -2.01 -9.11 -6.73
CA ASN A 134 -2.98 -9.30 -7.79
C ASN A 134 -2.57 -8.59 -9.09
N LEU A 135 -2.17 -7.34 -9.00
CA LEU A 135 -1.80 -6.52 -10.15
C LEU A 135 -0.52 -7.00 -10.82
N VAL A 136 0.46 -7.47 -10.04
CA VAL A 136 1.70 -8.05 -10.57
C VAL A 136 1.44 -9.43 -11.18
N ALA A 137 0.71 -10.31 -10.50
CA ALA A 137 0.31 -11.62 -11.05
C ALA A 137 -0.45 -11.47 -12.37
N ALA A 138 -1.29 -10.43 -12.47
CA ALA A 138 -2.02 -10.08 -13.69
C ALA A 138 -1.17 -9.36 -14.76
N GLN A 139 0.15 -9.15 -14.52
CA GLN A 139 1.07 -8.44 -15.41
C GLN A 139 0.67 -6.97 -15.69
N SER A 140 -0.16 -6.39 -14.82
CA SER A 140 -0.58 -4.99 -14.90
C SER A 140 0.54 -4.03 -14.51
N PHE A 141 1.47 -4.49 -13.69
CA PHE A 141 2.66 -3.78 -13.25
C PHE A 141 3.90 -4.67 -13.42
N ASP A 142 5.04 -4.03 -13.67
CA ASP A 142 6.31 -4.70 -13.90
C ASP A 142 7.00 -5.07 -12.58
N VAL A 143 6.79 -4.24 -11.54
CA VAL A 143 7.34 -4.42 -10.19
C VAL A 143 6.30 -4.03 -9.16
N GLY A 144 6.16 -4.86 -8.13
CA GLY A 144 5.42 -4.59 -6.92
C GLY A 144 6.34 -4.53 -5.70
N PHE A 145 6.02 -3.67 -4.72
CA PHE A 145 6.70 -3.62 -3.43
C PHE A 145 5.67 -3.66 -2.30
N CYS A 146 5.67 -4.73 -1.53
CA CYS A 146 4.62 -5.02 -0.56
C CYS A 146 5.17 -5.61 0.75
N ASP A 147 4.30 -5.74 1.75
CA ASP A 147 4.56 -6.43 3.00
C ASP A 147 4.38 -7.95 2.81
N ILE A 148 5.29 -8.74 3.35
CA ILE A 148 5.23 -10.20 3.30
C ILE A 148 4.07 -10.78 4.14
N GLY A 149 3.53 -10.06 5.11
CA GLY A 149 2.43 -10.51 5.95
C GLY A 149 1.15 -10.85 5.16
N PHE A 150 1.09 -10.45 3.90
CA PHE A 150 0.02 -10.76 2.95
C PHE A 150 0.45 -11.70 1.81
N LEU A 151 1.70 -12.18 1.81
CA LEU A 151 2.14 -13.21 0.89
C LEU A 151 1.61 -14.57 1.39
N ASP A 152 0.43 -14.93 0.91
CA ASP A 152 -0.07 -16.29 1.07
C ASP A 152 0.65 -17.19 0.06
N THR A 153 1.61 -17.97 0.55
CA THR A 153 2.41 -18.91 -0.25
C THR A 153 1.84 -20.33 -0.20
N THR A 154 0.64 -20.52 0.33
CA THR A 154 -0.01 -21.84 0.36
C THR A 154 -0.39 -22.28 -1.05
N GLU A 155 -0.35 -23.59 -1.30
CA GLU A 155 -0.70 -24.17 -2.61
C GLU A 155 -2.16 -23.88 -3.00
N ASP A 156 -3.03 -23.58 -2.04
CA ASP A 156 -4.43 -23.23 -2.26
C ASP A 156 -4.64 -21.81 -2.83
N ASN A 157 -3.61 -20.96 -2.80
CA ASN A 157 -3.69 -19.62 -3.38
C ASN A 157 -3.52 -19.70 -4.91
N PRO A 158 -4.56 -19.37 -5.71
CA PRO A 158 -4.49 -19.48 -7.17
C PRO A 158 -3.43 -18.57 -7.82
N GLN A 159 -2.85 -17.66 -7.08
CA GLN A 159 -1.79 -16.74 -7.54
C GLN A 159 -0.39 -17.25 -7.25
N VAL A 160 -0.25 -18.28 -6.42
CA VAL A 160 1.03 -18.95 -6.19
C VAL A 160 1.57 -19.46 -7.52
N GLY A 161 2.78 -19.02 -7.86
CA GLY A 161 3.40 -19.39 -9.12
C GLY A 161 3.18 -18.40 -10.28
N LEU A 162 2.33 -17.36 -10.15
CA LEU A 162 2.17 -16.32 -11.17
C LEU A 162 3.16 -15.16 -11.01
N PHE A 163 3.81 -15.03 -9.86
CA PHE A 163 4.85 -14.03 -9.57
C PHE A 163 6.09 -14.66 -8.96
N GLN A 164 7.20 -13.92 -8.98
CA GLN A 164 8.42 -14.20 -8.21
C GLN A 164 8.52 -13.15 -7.12
N SER A 165 9.10 -13.52 -5.98
CA SER A 165 9.30 -12.60 -4.86
C SER A 165 10.73 -12.66 -4.32
N GLU A 166 11.31 -11.49 -4.07
CA GLU A 166 12.51 -11.32 -3.27
C GLU A 166 12.10 -10.78 -1.91
N ILE A 167 12.46 -11.48 -0.85
CA ILE A 167 12.06 -11.16 0.52
C ILE A 167 13.22 -10.51 1.27
N ILE A 168 12.95 -9.37 1.90
CA ILE A 168 13.90 -8.61 2.71
C ILE A 168 13.36 -8.53 4.13
N MET A 169 14.01 -9.24 5.07
CA MET A 169 13.61 -9.31 6.47
C MET A 169 14.27 -8.26 7.33
N CYS A 170 13.49 -7.68 8.26
CA CYS A 170 13.95 -6.72 9.25
C CYS A 170 13.17 -6.87 10.56
N ASN A 171 13.50 -6.02 11.54
CA ASN A 171 12.72 -5.87 12.77
C ASN A 171 12.15 -4.47 12.86
N CYS A 172 10.97 -4.35 13.43
CA CYS A 172 10.36 -3.06 13.74
C CYS A 172 11.15 -2.27 14.77
N LEU A 173 10.94 -0.96 14.77
CA LEU A 173 11.49 0.02 15.70
C LEU A 173 10.36 0.54 16.59
N CYS A 174 10.71 0.97 17.80
CA CYS A 174 9.86 1.78 18.64
C CYS A 174 10.03 3.26 18.27
N ALA A 175 8.93 3.96 18.02
CA ALA A 175 8.87 5.41 17.84
C ALA A 175 8.24 6.07 19.06
N LEU A 176 8.91 7.04 19.61
CA LEU A 176 8.57 7.78 20.83
C LEU A 176 8.53 9.28 20.54
N PRO A 177 7.71 10.08 21.22
CA PRO A 177 7.87 11.53 21.27
C PRO A 177 9.30 11.91 21.67
N LEU A 178 9.83 13.02 21.15
CA LEU A 178 11.20 13.41 21.42
C LEU A 178 11.43 13.78 22.90
N ASP A 179 10.40 14.26 23.58
CA ASP A 179 10.37 14.61 25.01
C ASP A 179 9.98 13.46 25.93
N HIS A 180 9.78 12.26 25.39
CA HIS A 180 9.44 11.07 26.16
C HIS A 180 10.63 10.64 27.05
N PRO A 181 10.39 10.16 28.31
CA PRO A 181 11.47 9.73 29.21
C PRO A 181 12.40 8.63 28.67
N LEU A 182 11.90 7.84 27.72
CA LEU A 182 12.66 6.79 27.03
C LEU A 182 13.36 7.29 25.74
N ALA A 183 13.13 8.52 25.33
CA ALA A 183 13.75 9.06 24.11
C ALA A 183 15.29 9.03 24.21
N GLY A 184 15.93 8.67 23.09
CA GLY A 184 17.39 8.51 23.05
C GLY A 184 17.94 7.19 23.59
N ARG A 185 17.11 6.33 24.21
CA ARG A 185 17.56 4.97 24.55
C ARG A 185 17.81 4.16 23.29
N PRO A 186 18.89 3.36 23.22
CA PRO A 186 19.17 2.52 22.06
C PRO A 186 18.19 1.35 21.94
N VAL A 187 17.61 0.90 23.06
CA VAL A 187 16.64 -0.20 23.16
C VAL A 187 15.51 0.20 24.09
N VAL A 188 14.28 -0.13 23.69
CA VAL A 188 13.07 0.03 24.48
C VAL A 188 12.40 -1.36 24.56
N HIS A 189 12.12 -1.82 25.77
CA HIS A 189 11.38 -3.06 25.98
C HIS A 189 9.88 -2.80 26.07
N ALA A 190 9.08 -3.82 25.75
CA ALA A 190 7.62 -3.71 25.87
C ALA A 190 7.20 -3.33 27.31
N ARG A 191 7.87 -3.84 28.32
CA ARG A 191 7.64 -3.49 29.73
C ARG A 191 7.94 -2.02 30.08
N ASP A 192 8.83 -1.36 29.33
CA ASP A 192 9.13 0.06 29.53
C ASP A 192 7.97 0.95 29.06
N LEU A 193 7.06 0.41 28.24
CA LEU A 193 5.88 1.06 27.68
C LEU A 193 4.59 0.71 28.43
N ASP A 194 4.70 0.12 29.63
CA ASP A 194 3.53 -0.18 30.46
C ASP A 194 2.78 1.12 30.83
N GLY A 195 1.47 1.16 30.57
CA GLY A 195 0.64 2.35 30.78
C GLY A 195 0.71 3.41 29.66
N GLU A 196 1.60 3.25 28.67
CA GLU A 196 1.66 4.16 27.52
C GLU A 196 0.53 3.88 26.51
N LYS A 197 0.01 4.95 25.89
CA LYS A 197 -0.94 4.81 24.80
C LYS A 197 -0.23 4.40 23.50
N MET A 198 -0.74 3.37 22.86
CA MET A 198 -0.13 2.81 21.66
C MET A 198 -0.92 3.14 20.40
N GLY A 199 -0.18 3.38 19.32
CA GLY A 199 -0.73 3.37 17.96
C GLY A 199 -0.32 2.09 17.24
N ALA A 200 -1.21 1.53 16.42
CA ALA A 200 -0.92 0.34 15.64
C ALA A 200 -1.67 0.29 14.31
N LEU A 201 -1.29 -0.64 13.45
CA LEU A 201 -2.08 -1.01 12.29
C LEU A 201 -3.31 -1.83 12.72
N ALA A 202 -4.26 -2.04 11.79
CA ALA A 202 -5.46 -2.82 12.05
C ALA A 202 -5.14 -4.20 12.66
N ALA A 203 -6.04 -4.72 13.49
CA ALA A 203 -5.85 -5.99 14.22
C ALA A 203 -5.61 -7.21 13.30
N SER A 204 -6.07 -7.14 12.04
CA SER A 204 -5.80 -8.15 11.01
C SER A 204 -4.34 -8.16 10.54
N HIS A 205 -3.58 -7.09 10.77
CA HIS A 205 -2.19 -6.98 10.33
C HIS A 205 -1.25 -7.81 11.21
N SER A 206 -0.28 -8.49 10.58
CA SER A 206 0.70 -9.34 11.28
C SER A 206 1.50 -8.58 12.34
N THR A 207 1.93 -7.34 12.02
CA THR A 207 2.70 -6.48 12.94
C THR A 207 1.90 -6.13 14.20
N HIS A 208 0.60 -5.85 14.09
CA HIS A 208 -0.26 -5.62 15.26
C HIS A 208 -0.25 -6.84 16.18
N ARG A 209 -0.51 -8.03 15.63
CA ARG A 209 -0.53 -9.27 16.41
C ARG A 209 0.81 -9.58 17.06
N SER A 210 1.91 -9.38 16.32
CA SER A 210 3.26 -9.59 16.84
C SER A 210 3.63 -8.57 17.93
N THR A 211 3.23 -7.31 17.79
CA THR A 211 3.42 -6.26 18.80
C THR A 211 2.66 -6.63 20.08
N LYS A 212 1.36 -6.94 19.96
CA LYS A 212 0.54 -7.36 21.11
C LYS A 212 1.15 -8.56 21.83
N LYS A 213 1.61 -9.56 21.09
CA LYS A 213 2.29 -10.74 21.65
C LYS A 213 3.58 -10.35 22.39
N ALA A 214 4.35 -9.37 21.89
CA ALA A 214 5.56 -8.88 22.57
C ALA A 214 5.23 -8.26 23.94
N PHE A 215 4.13 -7.49 24.03
CA PHE A 215 3.65 -6.95 25.30
C PHE A 215 3.18 -8.07 26.27
N GLU A 216 2.42 -9.03 25.76
CA GLU A 216 1.98 -10.20 26.55
C GLU A 216 3.14 -11.02 27.10
N GLN A 217 4.24 -11.19 26.34
CA GLN A 217 5.45 -11.88 26.76
C GLN A 217 6.17 -11.20 27.92
N GLU A 218 6.12 -9.87 27.99
CA GLU A 218 6.70 -9.08 29.09
C GLU A 218 5.68 -8.86 30.24
N GLY A 219 4.46 -9.42 30.13
CA GLY A 219 3.43 -9.36 31.18
C GLY A 219 2.76 -7.99 31.32
N VAL A 220 2.81 -7.14 30.30
CA VAL A 220 2.24 -5.78 30.29
C VAL A 220 1.10 -5.64 29.29
N GLN A 221 0.25 -4.64 29.51
CA GLN A 221 -0.94 -4.42 28.68
C GLN A 221 -0.58 -3.60 27.43
N PHE A 222 -1.07 -4.04 26.27
CA PHE A 222 -1.04 -3.27 25.04
C PHE A 222 -2.27 -2.34 24.96
N ASP A 223 -2.11 -1.08 25.37
CA ASP A 223 -3.20 -0.09 25.42
C ASP A 223 -3.36 0.64 24.09
N LEU A 224 -4.10 0.05 23.16
CA LEU A 224 -4.35 0.61 21.82
C LEU A 224 -5.26 1.83 21.90
N SER A 225 -4.75 2.98 21.48
CA SER A 225 -5.47 4.27 21.43
C SER A 225 -5.77 4.74 20.01
N VAL A 226 -4.88 4.47 19.05
CA VAL A 226 -5.04 4.90 17.66
C VAL A 226 -4.77 3.72 16.72
N GLU A 227 -5.71 3.48 15.81
CA GLU A 227 -5.55 2.50 14.73
C GLU A 227 -5.46 3.22 13.38
N ALA A 228 -4.52 2.82 12.52
CA ALA A 228 -4.34 3.37 11.18
C ALA A 228 -4.13 2.26 10.14
N GLN A 229 -4.37 2.58 8.88
CA GLN A 229 -4.17 1.63 7.78
C GLN A 229 -2.68 1.38 7.46
N TYR A 230 -1.80 2.38 7.72
CA TYR A 230 -0.35 2.31 7.53
C TYR A 230 0.39 3.22 8.52
N PHE A 231 1.70 3.03 8.71
CA PHE A 231 2.44 3.63 9.83
C PHE A 231 2.64 5.15 9.75
N VAL A 232 2.81 5.71 8.56
CA VAL A 232 3.18 7.14 8.43
C VAL A 232 2.20 8.09 9.14
N PRO A 233 0.85 7.93 9.07
CA PRO A 233 -0.07 8.75 9.84
C PRO A 233 0.11 8.67 11.35
N LEU A 234 0.51 7.51 11.90
CA LEU A 234 0.72 7.33 13.34
C LEU A 234 1.83 8.25 13.86
N LEU A 235 2.83 8.56 13.02
CA LEU A 235 3.95 9.42 13.40
C LEU A 235 3.53 10.85 13.75
N HIS A 236 2.41 11.36 13.21
CA HIS A 236 1.86 12.65 13.64
C HIS A 236 1.31 12.62 15.06
N PHE A 237 0.70 11.50 15.47
CA PHE A 237 0.24 11.32 16.85
C PHE A 237 1.42 11.14 17.81
N VAL A 238 2.50 10.49 17.35
CA VAL A 238 3.76 10.40 18.12
C VAL A 238 4.39 11.79 18.29
N GLU A 239 4.48 12.59 17.21
CA GLU A 239 4.97 13.98 17.29
C GLU A 239 4.18 14.85 18.26
N ALA A 240 2.88 14.60 18.36
CA ALA A 240 1.98 15.32 19.26
C ALA A 240 2.04 14.82 20.72
N GLY A 241 2.88 13.83 21.03
CA GLY A 241 2.99 13.26 22.36
C GLY A 241 1.77 12.44 22.82
N GLN A 242 0.97 11.94 21.88
CA GLN A 242 -0.29 11.26 22.19
C GLN A 242 -0.18 9.73 22.25
N ILE A 243 0.78 9.17 21.54
CA ILE A 243 1.01 7.71 21.47
C ILE A 243 2.50 7.39 21.29
N CYS A 244 2.85 6.13 21.60
CA CYS A 244 4.03 5.45 21.09
C CYS A 244 3.60 4.45 20.01
N THR A 245 4.49 4.04 19.11
CA THR A 245 4.16 3.03 18.09
C THR A 245 5.35 2.16 17.72
N ILE A 246 5.05 0.91 17.31
CA ILE A 246 6.04 -0.02 16.78
C ILE A 246 5.84 -0.09 15.27
N LEU A 247 6.87 0.28 14.51
CA LEU A 247 6.76 0.48 13.06
C LEU A 247 7.97 -0.06 12.29
N ASP A 248 7.79 -0.21 10.99
CA ASP A 248 8.82 -0.70 10.08
C ASP A 248 9.94 0.33 9.83
N PRO A 249 11.17 -0.12 9.50
CA PRO A 249 12.33 0.76 9.27
C PRO A 249 12.16 1.76 8.12
N LEU A 250 11.45 1.40 7.03
CA LEU A 250 11.25 2.33 5.91
C LEU A 250 10.30 3.47 6.26
N SER A 251 9.30 3.21 7.10
CA SER A 251 8.44 4.27 7.65
C SER A 251 9.23 5.22 8.55
N ALA A 252 10.15 4.71 9.38
CA ALA A 252 11.05 5.53 10.18
C ALA A 252 11.97 6.37 9.30
N GLU A 253 12.57 5.79 8.26
CA GLU A 253 13.45 6.51 7.33
C GLU A 253 12.66 7.54 6.50
N THR A 254 11.45 7.23 6.07
CA THR A 254 10.54 8.19 5.42
C THR A 254 10.37 9.42 6.30
N TYR A 255 10.06 9.23 7.57
CA TYR A 255 9.90 10.32 8.53
C TYR A 255 11.17 11.16 8.67
N ARG A 256 12.33 10.51 8.85
CA ARG A 256 13.63 11.22 8.99
C ARG A 256 13.93 12.09 7.78
N ARG A 257 13.71 11.57 6.58
CA ARG A 257 13.97 12.31 5.33
C ARG A 257 13.02 13.46 5.10
N MET A 258 11.74 13.27 5.43
CA MET A 258 10.75 14.35 5.31
C MET A 258 10.96 15.47 6.34
N ASN A 259 11.51 15.15 7.52
CA ASN A 259 11.66 16.08 8.65
C ASN A 259 13.12 16.47 8.94
N GLN A 260 13.97 16.54 7.91
CA GLN A 260 15.38 16.92 8.06
C GLN A 260 15.53 18.24 8.87
N GLY A 261 16.23 18.17 10.01
CA GLY A 261 16.48 19.32 10.90
C GLY A 261 15.32 19.70 11.83
N LYS A 262 14.18 18.96 11.81
CA LYS A 262 13.01 19.22 12.68
C LYS A 262 12.45 17.92 13.28
N MET A 263 13.34 17.00 13.65
CA MET A 263 12.95 15.74 14.26
C MET A 263 12.20 15.95 15.58
N ARG A 264 11.00 15.39 15.70
CA ARG A 264 10.19 15.38 16.93
C ARG A 264 9.88 13.97 17.43
N VAL A 265 10.38 12.95 16.70
CA VAL A 265 10.23 11.54 17.03
C VAL A 265 11.60 10.94 17.25
N SER A 266 11.75 10.21 18.34
CA SER A 266 12.90 9.36 18.65
C SER A 266 12.63 7.93 18.23
N PHE A 267 13.63 7.25 17.65
CA PHE A 267 13.52 5.85 17.24
C PHE A 267 14.52 5.00 18.02
N ALA A 268 14.05 3.87 18.54
CA ALA A 268 14.83 2.90 19.28
C ALA A 268 14.59 1.48 18.75
N ARG A 269 15.51 0.55 19.02
CA ARG A 269 15.24 -0.87 18.84
C ARG A 269 14.15 -1.30 19.82
N PHE A 270 13.23 -2.15 19.36
CA PHE A 270 12.17 -2.69 20.20
C PHE A 270 12.43 -4.16 20.58
N GLU A 271 12.21 -4.49 21.84
CA GLU A 271 12.33 -5.85 22.37
C GLU A 271 11.10 -6.21 23.24
N PRO A 272 10.58 -7.44 23.16
CA PRO A 272 11.00 -8.51 22.23
C PRO A 272 10.84 -8.10 20.77
N SER A 273 11.72 -8.56 19.89
CA SER A 273 11.75 -8.11 18.50
C SER A 273 10.45 -8.46 17.77
N VAL A 274 9.92 -7.50 17.03
CA VAL A 274 8.76 -7.67 16.16
C VAL A 274 9.24 -7.80 14.71
N PRO A 275 9.15 -8.98 14.09
CA PRO A 275 9.62 -9.18 12.73
C PRO A 275 8.73 -8.46 11.74
N PHE A 276 9.35 -7.91 10.71
CA PHE A 276 8.72 -7.32 9.54
C PHE A 276 9.46 -7.75 8.28
N GLY A 277 8.76 -7.83 7.17
CA GLY A 277 9.40 -8.16 5.91
C GLY A 277 8.79 -7.41 4.75
N TYR A 278 9.65 -7.00 3.83
CA TYR A 278 9.27 -6.46 2.53
C TYR A 278 9.43 -7.52 1.46
N SER A 279 8.64 -7.41 0.42
CA SER A 279 8.78 -8.23 -0.78
C SER A 279 8.79 -7.36 -2.01
N ILE A 280 9.78 -7.59 -2.88
CA ILE A 280 9.79 -7.12 -4.26
C ILE A 280 9.20 -8.23 -5.09
N VAL A 281 8.05 -7.99 -5.72
CA VAL A 281 7.34 -8.99 -6.54
C VAL A 281 7.38 -8.60 -8.01
N THR A 282 7.60 -9.58 -8.88
CA THR A 282 7.63 -9.42 -10.34
C THR A 282 6.88 -10.56 -11.01
N PRO A 283 6.30 -10.35 -12.22
CA PRO A 283 5.61 -11.41 -12.95
C PRO A 283 6.55 -12.58 -13.27
N LYS A 284 6.13 -13.82 -12.99
CA LYS A 284 6.97 -15.01 -13.21
C LYS A 284 7.12 -15.40 -14.68
N TYR A 285 6.03 -15.33 -15.42
CA TYR A 285 5.96 -15.85 -16.80
C TYR A 285 6.12 -14.76 -17.87
N HIS A 286 6.49 -13.55 -17.47
CA HIS A 286 6.80 -12.46 -18.39
C HIS A 286 8.28 -12.12 -18.30
N PRO A 287 9.04 -12.16 -19.44
CA PRO A 287 10.42 -11.74 -19.42
C PRO A 287 10.57 -10.31 -18.92
N GLN A 288 11.33 -10.11 -17.87
CA GLN A 288 11.62 -8.78 -17.35
C GLN A 288 12.49 -8.01 -18.34
N SER A 289 12.15 -6.76 -18.60
CA SER A 289 13.03 -5.87 -19.35
C SER A 289 14.33 -5.61 -18.59
N LEU A 290 15.41 -5.26 -19.29
CA LEU A 290 16.69 -4.91 -18.64
C LEU A 290 16.51 -3.77 -17.63
N ILE A 291 15.66 -2.78 -17.93
CA ILE A 291 15.37 -1.66 -17.03
C ILE A 291 14.64 -2.13 -15.78
N THR A 292 13.72 -3.10 -15.89
CA THR A 292 13.04 -3.71 -14.74
C THR A 292 14.03 -4.45 -13.85
N GLN A 293 14.92 -5.24 -14.42
CA GLN A 293 15.94 -5.98 -13.67
C GLN A 293 16.89 -5.04 -12.93
N GLU A 294 17.36 -3.99 -13.62
CA GLU A 294 18.23 -2.96 -13.02
C GLU A 294 17.51 -2.22 -11.88
N PHE A 295 16.23 -1.85 -12.08
CA PHE A 295 15.43 -1.21 -11.04
C PHE A 295 15.28 -2.10 -9.82
N VAL A 296 14.91 -3.36 -9.99
CA VAL A 296 14.73 -4.34 -8.90
C VAL A 296 16.02 -4.48 -8.10
N SER A 297 17.16 -4.69 -8.78
CA SER A 297 18.47 -4.83 -8.13
C SER A 297 18.82 -3.57 -7.31
N LYS A 298 18.76 -2.40 -7.93
CA LYS A 298 19.11 -1.12 -7.25
C LYS A 298 18.13 -0.77 -6.12
N TRP A 299 16.84 -1.08 -6.27
CA TRP A 299 15.84 -0.88 -5.22
C TRP A 299 16.05 -1.81 -4.04
N SER A 300 16.36 -3.08 -4.30
CA SER A 300 16.72 -4.07 -3.28
C SER A 300 17.95 -3.61 -2.48
N ASP A 301 19.02 -3.18 -3.16
CA ASP A 301 20.24 -2.65 -2.53
C ASP A 301 19.93 -1.41 -1.67
N TYR A 302 19.09 -0.51 -2.16
CA TYR A 302 18.67 0.68 -1.43
C TYR A 302 17.92 0.31 -0.13
N VAL A 303 16.94 -0.59 -0.21
CA VAL A 303 16.16 -1.04 0.96
C VAL A 303 17.06 -1.75 1.97
N ASN A 304 17.93 -2.65 1.50
CA ASN A 304 18.91 -3.33 2.35
C ASN A 304 19.87 -2.34 3.01
N GLY A 305 20.30 -1.29 2.30
CA GLY A 305 21.12 -0.21 2.82
C GLY A 305 20.44 0.55 3.97
N VAL A 306 19.15 0.88 3.83
CA VAL A 306 18.39 1.52 4.91
C VAL A 306 18.29 0.61 6.14
N ILE A 307 17.99 -0.67 5.95
CA ILE A 307 17.88 -1.64 7.05
C ILE A 307 19.25 -1.84 7.74
N ALA A 308 20.35 -1.89 6.98
CA ALA A 308 21.69 -2.03 7.52
C ALA A 308 22.11 -0.81 8.33
N ALA A 309 21.80 0.42 7.86
CA ALA A 309 22.07 1.65 8.58
C ALA A 309 21.36 1.68 9.95
N GLU A 310 20.14 1.15 10.05
CA GLU A 310 19.43 0.99 11.32
C GLU A 310 20.16 0.05 12.29
N LYS A 311 20.89 -0.94 11.79
CA LYS A 311 21.69 -1.85 12.61
C LYS A 311 22.99 -1.18 13.13
N VAL A 312 23.62 -0.32 12.32
CA VAL A 312 24.94 0.32 12.63
C VAL A 312 24.79 1.52 13.56
N LEU A 313 23.78 2.37 13.38
CA LEU A 313 23.51 3.51 14.28
C LEU A 313 23.37 3.10 15.76
N LYS A 314 23.19 1.83 16.02
CA LYS A 314 22.99 1.21 17.34
C LYS A 314 24.24 0.59 17.96
N GLN A 315 25.32 0.38 17.19
CA GLN A 315 26.61 -0.10 17.71
C GLN A 315 27.53 1.05 18.15
N SER A 316 27.33 2.25 17.64
CA SER A 316 28.12 3.44 17.99
C SER A 316 27.58 4.20 19.22
N ALA A 317 26.47 3.78 19.81
CA ALA A 317 25.89 4.37 21.03
C ALA A 317 26.12 3.51 22.28
N THR A 318 26.96 2.47 22.17
CA THR A 318 27.49 1.66 23.29
C THR A 318 28.94 2.01 23.55
#